data_e171b74efee71d39e570cb4bb87f276e
#
_entry.id   e171b74efee71d39e570cb4bb87f276e
#
_cell.length_a   1.000
_cell.length_b   1.000
_cell.length_c   1.000
_cell.angle_alpha   90.00
_cell.angle_beta   90.00
_cell.angle_gamma   90.00
#
_symmetry.space_group_name_H-M   'P 1'
#
loop_
_entity.id
_entity.type
_entity.pdbx_description
1 polymer ?
#
loop_
_entity_poly.entity_id
_entity_poly.type
_entity_poly.pdbx_seq_one_letter_code
_entity_poly.pdbx_strand_id
1 'polypeptide(L)'
;MTKEEALARLTASRQALHQAIQGLSDQEMTQVQVEGEWTVKDVIGHVSSWEETLLGPLGRYADGQPFEVQVIEDYLAWNDEQAARKRNVPLREILDESAAVRQELASAASRLSGEQWEQPELFPWGERGTLTQALSGLAAHEMEHVRAIRRWRED
;
A
#
# COMPACT_ATOMS: atom_id res chain seq x y z
N MET A 1 16.91 -2.85 -11.23
CA MET A 1 15.48 -3.25 -11.32
C MET A 1 14.79 -2.35 -12.33
N THR A 2 14.03 -2.92 -13.23
CA THR A 2 13.28 -2.17 -14.24
C THR A 2 11.92 -1.71 -13.70
N LYS A 3 11.31 -0.77 -14.40
CA LYS A 3 9.93 -0.32 -14.18
C LYS A 3 8.96 -1.52 -14.22
N GLU A 4 9.12 -2.39 -15.19
CA GLU A 4 8.27 -3.58 -15.35
C GLU A 4 8.40 -4.54 -14.18
N GLU A 5 9.62 -4.72 -13.67
CA GLU A 5 9.87 -5.54 -12.48
C GLU A 5 9.24 -4.95 -11.22
N ALA A 6 9.30 -3.64 -11.04
CA ALA A 6 8.68 -2.96 -9.91
C ALA A 6 7.16 -3.13 -9.93
N LEU A 7 6.53 -2.92 -11.09
CA LEU A 7 5.10 -3.11 -11.26
C LEU A 7 4.69 -4.58 -11.05
N ALA A 8 5.52 -5.52 -11.52
CA ALA A 8 5.27 -6.95 -11.32
C ALA A 8 5.34 -7.34 -9.83
N ARG A 9 6.21 -6.71 -9.05
CA ARG A 9 6.29 -6.95 -7.60
C ARG A 9 5.02 -6.51 -6.88
N LEU A 10 4.44 -5.38 -7.27
CA LEU A 10 3.16 -4.93 -6.73
C LEU A 10 2.04 -5.93 -7.03
N THR A 11 1.99 -6.45 -8.26
CA THR A 11 1.02 -7.46 -8.63
C THR A 11 1.22 -8.74 -7.81
N ALA A 12 2.47 -9.19 -7.68
CA ALA A 12 2.80 -10.41 -6.95
C ALA A 12 2.47 -10.29 -5.45
N SER A 13 2.78 -9.14 -4.82
CA SER A 13 2.48 -8.95 -3.41
C SER A 13 0.98 -8.93 -3.13
N ARG A 14 0.18 -8.33 -4.02
CA ARG A 14 -1.27 -8.34 -3.88
C ARG A 14 -1.86 -9.74 -4.08
N GLN A 15 -1.33 -10.51 -5.03
CA GLN A 15 -1.73 -11.91 -5.20
C GLN A 15 -1.42 -12.72 -3.94
N ALA A 16 -0.25 -12.49 -3.35
CA ALA A 16 0.14 -13.16 -2.10
C ALA A 16 -0.80 -12.79 -0.95
N LEU A 17 -1.23 -11.53 -0.87
CA LEU A 17 -2.22 -11.09 0.12
C LEU A 17 -3.55 -11.84 -0.08
N HIS A 18 -4.06 -11.90 -1.30
CA HIS A 18 -5.30 -12.60 -1.60
C HIS A 18 -5.22 -14.09 -1.23
N GLN A 19 -4.10 -14.73 -1.52
CA GLN A 19 -3.87 -16.14 -1.14
C GLN A 19 -3.80 -16.31 0.38
N ALA A 20 -3.17 -15.37 1.07
CA ALA A 20 -3.02 -15.43 2.53
C ALA A 20 -4.36 -15.33 3.27
N ILE A 21 -5.32 -14.61 2.71
CA ILE A 21 -6.64 -14.42 3.33
C ILE A 21 -7.73 -15.34 2.74
N GLN A 22 -7.39 -16.13 1.73
CA GLN A 22 -8.37 -17.00 1.07
C GLN A 22 -9.01 -17.96 2.07
N GLY A 23 -10.35 -18.03 2.03
CA GLY A 23 -11.11 -18.92 2.90
C GLY A 23 -11.40 -18.37 4.29
N LEU A 24 -10.88 -17.19 4.65
CA LEU A 24 -11.23 -16.56 5.91
C LEU A 24 -12.66 -16.01 5.84
N SER A 25 -13.42 -16.17 6.91
CA SER A 25 -14.74 -15.58 7.03
C SER A 25 -14.64 -14.08 7.30
N ASP A 26 -15.71 -13.34 7.05
CA ASP A 26 -15.81 -11.92 7.38
C ASP A 26 -15.56 -11.70 8.87
N GLN A 27 -16.08 -12.58 9.72
CA GLN A 27 -15.88 -12.51 11.16
C GLN A 27 -14.39 -12.67 11.53
N GLU A 28 -13.70 -13.63 10.92
CA GLU A 28 -12.27 -13.82 11.15
C GLU A 28 -11.46 -12.60 10.71
N MET A 29 -11.81 -11.98 9.59
CA MET A 29 -11.11 -10.82 9.07
C MET A 29 -11.37 -9.51 9.84
N THR A 30 -12.49 -9.44 10.58
CA THR A 30 -12.88 -8.18 11.25
C THR A 30 -12.79 -8.25 12.76
N GLN A 31 -12.69 -9.43 13.37
CA GLN A 31 -12.75 -9.58 14.83
C GLN A 31 -11.51 -10.25 15.42
N VAL A 32 -10.70 -10.95 14.63
CA VAL A 32 -9.53 -11.65 15.14
C VAL A 32 -8.28 -10.82 14.87
N GLN A 33 -7.52 -10.54 15.93
CA GLN A 33 -6.24 -9.84 15.81
C GLN A 33 -5.19 -10.81 15.22
N VAL A 34 -4.54 -10.39 14.15
CA VAL A 34 -3.57 -11.22 13.41
C VAL A 34 -2.16 -10.64 13.46
N GLU A 35 -2.03 -9.34 13.71
CA GLU A 35 -0.76 -8.64 13.80
C GLU A 35 -0.86 -7.55 14.86
N GLY A 36 -0.29 -7.81 16.05
CA GLY A 36 -0.47 -6.92 17.18
C GLY A 36 -1.96 -6.79 17.52
N GLU A 37 -2.46 -5.56 17.54
CA GLU A 37 -3.87 -5.28 17.79
C GLU A 37 -4.71 -5.25 16.50
N TRP A 38 -4.09 -5.43 15.34
CA TRP A 38 -4.75 -5.29 14.05
C TRP A 38 -5.38 -6.58 13.56
N THR A 39 -6.60 -6.45 13.05
CA THR A 39 -7.29 -7.50 12.31
C THR A 39 -6.80 -7.53 10.87
N VAL A 40 -7.20 -8.53 10.08
CA VAL A 40 -6.91 -8.56 8.64
C VAL A 40 -7.45 -7.30 7.97
N LYS A 41 -8.66 -6.88 8.30
CA LYS A 41 -9.25 -5.65 7.79
C LYS A 41 -8.36 -4.44 8.07
N ASP A 42 -7.85 -4.31 9.30
CA ASP A 42 -6.97 -3.22 9.68
C ASP A 42 -5.68 -3.22 8.87
N VAL A 43 -5.10 -4.40 8.67
CA VAL A 43 -3.88 -4.57 7.85
C VAL A 43 -4.11 -4.11 6.41
N ILE A 44 -5.20 -4.53 5.80
CA ILE A 44 -5.53 -4.14 4.42
C ILE A 44 -5.72 -2.63 4.32
N GLY A 45 -6.45 -2.04 5.26
CA GLY A 45 -6.64 -0.59 5.32
C GLY A 45 -5.33 0.17 5.53
N HIS A 46 -4.42 -0.38 6.33
CA HIS A 46 -3.11 0.21 6.58
C HIS A 46 -2.25 0.23 5.30
N VAL A 47 -2.20 -0.86 4.58
CA VAL A 47 -1.47 -0.93 3.30
C VAL A 47 -2.03 0.11 2.32
N SER A 48 -3.36 0.18 2.18
CA SER A 48 -4.03 1.18 1.33
C SER A 48 -3.70 2.61 1.75
N SER A 49 -3.67 2.89 3.04
CA SER A 49 -3.42 4.24 3.54
C SER A 49 -2.07 4.79 3.07
N TRP A 50 -1.04 3.96 3.08
CA TRP A 50 0.28 4.38 2.57
C TRP A 50 0.27 4.58 1.06
N GLU A 51 -0.40 3.72 0.31
CA GLU A 51 -0.52 3.89 -1.14
C GLU A 51 -1.31 5.16 -1.50
N GLU A 52 -2.35 5.48 -0.74
CA GLU A 52 -3.15 6.69 -0.93
C GLU A 52 -2.30 7.96 -0.87
N THR A 53 -1.23 7.97 -0.07
CA THR A 53 -0.35 9.13 0.04
C THR A 53 0.33 9.50 -1.27
N LEU A 54 0.45 8.55 -2.19
CA LEU A 54 1.08 8.77 -3.50
C LEU A 54 0.11 9.12 -4.62
N LEU A 55 -1.19 8.89 -4.47
CA LEU A 55 -2.14 9.04 -5.58
C LEU A 55 -2.16 10.46 -6.13
N GLY A 56 -2.36 11.45 -5.28
CA GLY A 56 -2.38 12.85 -5.70
C GLY A 56 -1.05 13.30 -6.29
N PRO A 57 0.07 13.10 -5.57
CA PRO A 57 1.39 13.46 -6.09
C PRO A 57 1.75 12.82 -7.43
N LEU A 58 1.49 11.53 -7.61
CA LEU A 58 1.78 10.85 -8.87
C LEU A 58 0.87 11.32 -10.01
N GLY A 59 -0.40 11.55 -9.72
CA GLY A 59 -1.34 12.07 -10.72
C GLY A 59 -0.90 13.44 -11.25
N ARG A 60 -0.53 14.34 -10.36
CA ARG A 60 -0.03 15.67 -10.73
C ARG A 60 1.30 15.57 -11.49
N TYR A 61 2.18 14.69 -11.05
CA TYR A 61 3.47 14.47 -11.71
C TYR A 61 3.28 13.94 -13.14
N ALA A 62 2.36 13.01 -13.32
CA ALA A 62 2.01 12.50 -14.64
C ALA A 62 1.42 13.60 -15.55
N ASP A 63 0.76 14.59 -14.97
CA ASP A 63 0.19 15.72 -15.70
C ASP A 63 1.21 16.86 -15.96
N GLY A 64 2.49 16.63 -15.65
CA GLY A 64 3.56 17.58 -15.93
C GLY A 64 3.88 18.56 -14.80
N GLN A 65 3.29 18.37 -13.62
CA GLN A 65 3.59 19.18 -12.44
C GLN A 65 4.76 18.56 -11.66
N PRO A 66 5.47 19.36 -10.83
CA PRO A 66 6.51 18.80 -9.97
C PRO A 66 5.98 17.72 -9.03
N PHE A 67 6.83 16.74 -8.72
CA PHE A 67 6.48 15.74 -7.72
C PHE A 67 6.66 16.35 -6.33
N GLU A 68 5.56 16.52 -5.63
CA GLU A 68 5.56 17.12 -4.29
C GLU A 68 4.74 16.26 -3.35
N VAL A 69 5.31 15.96 -2.18
CA VAL A 69 4.66 15.19 -1.13
C VAL A 69 4.83 15.90 0.21
N GLN A 70 3.93 15.61 1.12
CA GLN A 70 4.10 15.97 2.52
C GLN A 70 4.70 14.77 3.25
N VAL A 71 5.87 14.97 3.88
CA VAL A 71 6.52 13.91 4.63
C VAL A 71 5.79 13.66 5.95
N ILE A 72 5.54 12.39 6.24
CA ILE A 72 4.92 11.94 7.48
C ILE A 72 6.06 11.62 8.45
N GLU A 73 6.33 12.53 9.40
CA GLU A 73 7.46 12.41 10.32
C GLU A 73 7.18 11.39 11.43
N ASP A 74 6.01 11.48 12.07
CA ASP A 74 5.59 10.53 13.09
C ASP A 74 4.68 9.47 12.47
N TYR A 75 5.31 8.47 11.83
CA TYR A 75 4.55 7.46 11.12
C TYR A 75 3.75 6.54 12.04
N LEU A 76 4.18 6.33 13.29
CA LEU A 76 3.43 5.50 14.24
C LEU A 76 2.12 6.16 14.62
N ALA A 77 2.16 7.46 14.96
CA ALA A 77 0.94 8.23 15.26
C ALA A 77 0.04 8.32 14.03
N TRP A 78 0.62 8.51 12.84
CA TRP A 78 -0.13 8.55 11.59
C TRP A 78 -0.82 7.22 11.31
N ASN A 79 -0.13 6.10 11.50
CA ASN A 79 -0.70 4.76 11.35
C ASN A 79 -1.92 4.56 12.26
N ASP A 80 -1.79 4.97 13.52
CA ASP A 80 -2.90 4.87 14.49
C ASP A 80 -4.08 5.73 14.09
N GLU A 81 -3.83 6.93 13.60
CA GLU A 81 -4.88 7.84 13.12
C GLU A 81 -5.62 7.24 11.92
N GLN A 82 -4.90 6.70 10.95
CA GLN A 82 -5.52 6.08 9.78
C GLN A 82 -6.32 4.82 10.16
N ALA A 83 -5.79 4.00 11.05
CA ALA A 83 -6.50 2.83 11.56
C ALA A 83 -7.80 3.24 12.26
N ALA A 84 -7.76 4.30 13.07
CA ALA A 84 -8.95 4.82 13.76
C ALA A 84 -10.01 5.30 12.76
N ARG A 85 -9.60 6.01 11.71
CA ARG A 85 -10.51 6.49 10.67
C ARG A 85 -11.24 5.36 9.94
N LYS A 86 -10.56 4.24 9.73
CA LYS A 86 -11.08 3.11 8.96
C LYS A 86 -11.78 2.05 9.81
N ARG A 87 -11.71 2.18 11.14
CA ARG A 87 -12.22 1.14 12.06
C ARG A 87 -13.68 0.80 11.83
N ASN A 88 -14.51 1.81 11.58
CA ASN A 88 -15.95 1.62 11.40
C ASN A 88 -16.37 1.51 9.92
N VAL A 89 -15.42 1.54 8.99
CA VAL A 89 -15.70 1.32 7.59
C VAL A 89 -15.95 -0.18 7.36
N PRO A 90 -17.02 -0.58 6.69
CA PRO A 90 -17.29 -2.01 6.46
C PRO A 90 -16.16 -2.70 5.69
N LEU A 91 -15.96 -3.99 5.98
CA LEU A 91 -14.93 -4.79 5.32
C LEU A 91 -15.00 -4.69 3.80
N ARG A 92 -16.20 -4.77 3.22
CA ARG A 92 -16.37 -4.71 1.77
C ARG A 92 -15.83 -3.42 1.19
N GLU A 93 -16.10 -2.29 1.85
CA GLU A 93 -15.59 -1.00 1.41
C GLU A 93 -14.06 -0.92 1.52
N ILE A 94 -13.46 -1.50 2.56
CA ILE A 94 -12.00 -1.56 2.71
C ILE A 94 -11.38 -2.39 1.58
N LEU A 95 -11.98 -3.52 1.23
CA LEU A 95 -11.50 -4.36 0.14
C LEU A 95 -11.61 -3.65 -1.21
N ASP A 96 -12.75 -3.01 -1.46
CA ASP A 96 -12.98 -2.28 -2.71
C ASP A 96 -12.05 -1.08 -2.84
N GLU A 97 -11.85 -0.33 -1.77
CA GLU A 97 -10.92 0.80 -1.71
C GLU A 97 -9.48 0.34 -1.97
N SER A 98 -9.07 -0.75 -1.33
CA SER A 98 -7.73 -1.32 -1.52
C SER A 98 -7.47 -1.67 -2.99
N ALA A 99 -8.44 -2.27 -3.66
CA ALA A 99 -8.35 -2.61 -5.08
C ALA A 99 -8.29 -1.34 -5.95
N ALA A 100 -9.16 -0.35 -5.68
CA ALA A 100 -9.22 0.88 -6.44
C ALA A 100 -7.94 1.71 -6.29
N VAL A 101 -7.42 1.85 -5.07
CA VAL A 101 -6.20 2.59 -4.79
C VAL A 101 -5.01 1.98 -5.53
N ARG A 102 -4.85 0.66 -5.48
CA ARG A 102 -3.77 -0.03 -6.20
C ARG A 102 -3.89 0.18 -7.71
N GLN A 103 -5.09 0.10 -8.25
CA GLN A 103 -5.32 0.32 -9.67
C GLN A 103 -4.96 1.74 -10.09
N GLU A 104 -5.37 2.74 -9.32
CA GLU A 104 -5.04 4.14 -9.57
C GLU A 104 -3.52 4.39 -9.47
N LEU A 105 -2.88 3.78 -8.48
CA LEU A 105 -1.44 3.89 -8.30
C LEU A 105 -0.69 3.35 -9.53
N ALA A 106 -1.04 2.16 -9.97
CA ALA A 106 -0.42 1.53 -11.14
C ALA A 106 -0.71 2.32 -12.42
N SER A 107 -1.93 2.83 -12.57
CA SER A 107 -2.32 3.65 -13.73
C SER A 107 -1.52 4.96 -13.79
N ALA A 108 -1.43 5.68 -12.68
CA ALA A 108 -0.65 6.93 -12.62
C ALA A 108 0.83 6.66 -12.92
N ALA A 109 1.40 5.61 -12.32
CA ALA A 109 2.79 5.24 -12.55
C ALA A 109 3.04 4.90 -14.02
N SER A 110 2.12 4.20 -14.68
CA SER A 110 2.28 3.80 -16.08
C SER A 110 2.26 4.97 -17.05
N ARG A 111 1.68 6.12 -16.65
CA ARG A 111 1.65 7.34 -17.47
C ARG A 111 2.92 8.16 -17.38
N LEU A 112 3.81 7.86 -16.44
CA LEU A 112 5.06 8.59 -16.26
C LEU A 112 6.06 8.24 -17.37
N SER A 113 6.88 9.23 -17.75
CA SER A 113 7.99 9.01 -18.71
C SER A 113 9.11 8.21 -18.08
N GLY A 114 9.99 7.64 -18.91
CA GLY A 114 11.19 6.96 -18.41
C GLY A 114 12.08 7.87 -17.58
N GLU A 115 12.20 9.14 -17.97
CA GLU A 115 12.96 10.13 -17.21
C GLU A 115 12.34 10.36 -15.83
N GLN A 116 11.01 10.47 -15.73
CA GLN A 116 10.32 10.61 -14.45
C GLN A 116 10.52 9.39 -13.55
N TRP A 117 10.59 8.19 -14.11
CA TRP A 117 10.85 6.98 -13.36
C TRP A 117 12.27 6.94 -12.76
N GLU A 118 13.21 7.55 -13.42
CA GLU A 118 14.63 7.54 -13.00
C GLU A 118 15.02 8.72 -12.11
N GLN A 119 14.21 9.77 -12.08
CA GLN A 119 14.48 10.97 -11.29
C GLN A 119 14.31 10.67 -9.80
N PRO A 120 15.35 10.91 -8.98
CA PRO A 120 15.21 10.76 -7.52
C PRO A 120 14.25 11.80 -6.94
N GLU A 121 13.33 11.34 -6.11
CA GLU A 121 12.33 12.18 -5.47
C GLU A 121 12.22 11.84 -3.98
N LEU A 122 11.61 12.74 -3.21
CA LEU A 122 11.32 12.52 -1.80
C LEU A 122 9.91 11.94 -1.66
N PHE A 123 9.79 10.83 -0.95
CA PHE A 123 8.52 10.13 -0.76
C PHE A 123 7.90 10.43 0.61
N PRO A 124 6.59 10.17 0.78
CA PRO A 124 5.88 10.51 2.03
C PRO A 124 6.48 9.90 3.31
N TRP A 125 7.15 8.76 3.20
CA TRP A 125 7.82 8.11 4.34
C TRP A 125 9.22 8.65 4.63
N GLY A 126 9.64 9.74 3.95
CA GLY A 126 10.88 10.46 4.26
C GLY A 126 12.13 9.97 3.54
N GLU A 127 12.03 8.96 2.71
CA GLU A 127 13.17 8.45 1.95
C GLU A 127 13.23 9.07 0.55
N ARG A 128 14.45 9.29 0.06
CA ARG A 128 14.70 9.70 -1.31
C ARG A 128 15.04 8.48 -2.14
N GLY A 129 14.56 8.46 -3.38
CA GLY A 129 14.86 7.39 -4.30
C GLY A 129 14.08 7.55 -5.60
N THR A 130 14.25 6.58 -6.48
CA THR A 130 13.49 6.52 -7.73
C THR A 130 12.10 5.94 -7.48
N LEU A 131 11.21 6.13 -8.44
CA LEU A 131 9.87 5.53 -8.35
C LEU A 131 9.95 4.00 -8.32
N THR A 132 10.90 3.41 -9.06
CA THR A 132 11.15 1.96 -9.00
C THR A 132 11.40 1.50 -7.55
N GLN A 133 12.25 2.23 -6.81
CA GLN A 133 12.53 1.92 -5.41
C GLN A 133 11.31 2.11 -4.53
N ALA A 134 10.54 3.18 -4.75
CA ALA A 134 9.33 3.46 -3.99
C ALA A 134 8.28 2.35 -4.15
N LEU A 135 8.00 1.95 -5.38
CA LEU A 135 7.00 0.90 -5.65
C LEU A 135 7.47 -0.46 -5.14
N SER A 136 8.76 -0.78 -5.28
CA SER A 136 9.33 -1.99 -4.68
C SER A 136 9.22 -1.98 -3.16
N GLY A 137 9.41 -0.81 -2.54
CA GLY A 137 9.24 -0.63 -1.10
C GLY A 137 7.81 -0.88 -0.65
N LEU A 138 6.83 -0.38 -1.40
CA LEU A 138 5.41 -0.66 -1.12
C LEU A 138 5.08 -2.14 -1.24
N ALA A 139 5.62 -2.82 -2.27
CA ALA A 139 5.43 -4.26 -2.43
C ALA A 139 6.07 -5.04 -1.27
N ALA A 140 7.27 -4.66 -0.85
CA ALA A 140 7.94 -5.29 0.29
C ALA A 140 7.16 -5.07 1.60
N HIS A 141 6.62 -3.88 1.79
CA HIS A 141 5.77 -3.55 2.94
C HIS A 141 4.52 -4.45 2.98
N GLU A 142 3.83 -4.60 1.86
CA GLU A 142 2.68 -5.51 1.77
C GLU A 142 3.08 -6.95 2.10
N MET A 143 4.24 -7.40 1.60
CA MET A 143 4.73 -8.75 1.88
C MET A 143 5.06 -8.98 3.35
N GLU A 144 5.52 -7.98 4.08
CA GLU A 144 5.72 -8.09 5.53
C GLU A 144 4.41 -8.43 6.23
N HIS A 145 3.34 -7.76 5.87
CA HIS A 145 2.01 -8.00 6.43
C HIS A 145 1.44 -9.36 5.97
N VAL A 146 1.69 -9.76 4.73
CA VAL A 146 1.33 -11.09 4.24
C VAL A 146 1.97 -12.18 5.10
N ARG A 147 3.26 -12.01 5.43
CA ARG A 147 3.97 -12.97 6.29
C ARG A 147 3.36 -13.03 7.69
N ALA A 148 2.97 -11.90 8.25
CA ALA A 148 2.32 -11.86 9.56
C ALA A 148 0.99 -12.63 9.55
N ILE A 149 0.18 -12.43 8.52
CA ILE A 149 -1.09 -13.16 8.36
C ILE A 149 -0.83 -14.68 8.22
N ARG A 150 0.14 -15.05 7.41
CA ARG A 150 0.52 -16.46 7.23
C ARG A 150 0.97 -17.10 8.54
N ARG A 151 1.80 -16.41 9.33
CA ARG A 151 2.23 -16.92 10.63
C ARG A 151 1.06 -17.14 11.57
N TRP A 152 0.12 -16.19 11.60
CA TRP A 152 -1.08 -16.32 12.40
C TRP A 152 -1.91 -17.54 11.99
N ARG A 153 -2.05 -17.80 10.68
CA ARG A 153 -2.84 -18.94 10.19
C ARG A 153 -2.18 -20.28 10.47
N GLU A 154 -0.88 -20.33 10.59
CA GLU A 154 -0.13 -21.58 10.89
C GLU A 154 -0.23 -21.96 12.36
N ASP A 155 -0.48 -21.01 13.24
CA ASP A 155 -0.69 -21.24 14.67
C ASP A 155 -2.16 -21.67 14.96
#